data_49880ed0520d1b4ca91c03809ce918e0
#
_entry.id   49880ed0520d1b4ca91c03809ce918e0
#
_cell.length_a   1.000
_cell.length_b   1.000
_cell.length_c   1.000
_cell.angle_alpha   90.00
_cell.angle_beta   90.00
_cell.angle_gamma   90.00
#
_symmetry.space_group_name_H-M   'P 1'
#
loop_
_entity.id
_entity.type
_entity.pdbx_description
1 polymer ?
#
loop_
_entity_poly.entity_id
_entity_poly.type
_entity_poly.pdbx_seq_one_letter_code
_entity_poly.pdbx_strand_id
1 'polypeptide(L)'
;MKSYDLITPEGTRDLLFDECVARKEAEDKLRAVFTAHGYSEVITPALEFYDVFNNKTRSFRQEDMYKLTDGKGRLMVMRPDSTMPIARIVATRLRDGVFPLKLFCSQNIYRCNPKMAGRDDEFMQSGVEIIGGDEKRSDLEALSLAAQVLNSCSSDDVRLEIGDNTFYKLLLEKLDIDDEETVRSLIESKNTPDLTQFIKENVDSNPEKRRYSEILLQLPDLFGGAEVFDKAEKLFAGTALSDRLTELKETFDALRKLEAEDKITVDLGLVNKAEYYTGIVFRGYIEAVSYTHLRAHET
;
A
#
# COMPACT_ATOMS: atom_id res chain seq x y z
N MET A 1 3.06 31.83 -28.39
CA MET A 1 2.26 31.50 -27.18
C MET A 1 1.67 30.12 -27.43
N LYS A 2 1.95 29.11 -26.57
CA LYS A 2 1.27 27.81 -26.72
C LYS A 2 -0.19 28.00 -26.33
N SER A 3 -1.12 27.59 -27.19
CA SER A 3 -2.55 27.57 -26.90
C SER A 3 -2.83 26.30 -26.05
N TYR A 4 -3.47 26.46 -24.91
CA TYR A 4 -3.82 25.34 -23.98
C TYR A 4 -5.29 24.93 -24.10
N ASP A 5 -6.02 25.52 -25.03
CA ASP A 5 -7.47 25.30 -25.25
C ASP A 5 -7.79 24.03 -26.04
N LEU A 6 -6.79 23.36 -26.61
CA LEU A 6 -6.96 22.14 -27.40
C LEU A 6 -6.20 20.92 -26.87
N ILE A 7 -5.69 21.02 -25.63
CA ILE A 7 -4.92 19.93 -24.98
C ILE A 7 -5.37 19.72 -23.53
N THR A 8 -5.28 18.50 -23.04
CA THR A 8 -5.44 18.20 -21.62
C THR A 8 -4.19 18.59 -20.84
N PRO A 9 -4.31 18.90 -19.52
CA PRO A 9 -3.15 19.07 -18.66
C PRO A 9 -2.24 17.81 -18.67
N GLU A 10 -0.95 18.03 -18.46
CA GLU A 10 0.00 16.92 -18.31
C GLU A 10 -0.45 15.99 -17.18
N GLY A 11 -0.30 14.67 -17.37
CA GLY A 11 -0.74 13.67 -16.40
C GLY A 11 -2.25 13.43 -16.36
N THR A 12 -3.03 14.06 -17.28
CA THR A 12 -4.47 13.80 -17.41
C THR A 12 -4.79 13.39 -18.85
N ARG A 13 -5.87 12.63 -19.03
CA ARG A 13 -6.33 12.21 -20.34
C ARG A 13 -7.84 12.07 -20.41
N ASP A 14 -8.38 12.26 -21.61
CA ASP A 14 -9.76 11.89 -21.89
C ASP A 14 -9.88 10.36 -22.05
N LEU A 15 -10.95 9.79 -21.50
CA LEU A 15 -11.36 8.41 -21.80
C LEU A 15 -12.51 8.46 -22.80
N LEU A 16 -12.42 7.66 -23.85
CA LEU A 16 -13.42 7.68 -24.93
C LEU A 16 -13.96 6.27 -25.19
N PHE A 17 -15.24 6.21 -25.55
CA PHE A 17 -15.91 5.03 -26.08
C PHE A 17 -15.65 3.72 -25.27
N ASP A 18 -14.90 2.80 -25.84
CA ASP A 18 -14.61 1.48 -25.27
C ASP A 18 -13.82 1.58 -23.96
N GLU A 19 -12.96 2.57 -23.80
CA GLU A 19 -12.25 2.82 -22.54
C GLU A 19 -13.22 3.21 -21.40
N CYS A 20 -14.26 4.00 -21.72
CA CYS A 20 -15.31 4.34 -20.75
C CYS A 20 -16.12 3.11 -20.33
N VAL A 21 -16.43 2.24 -21.30
CA VAL A 21 -17.16 0.98 -21.05
C VAL A 21 -16.33 0.08 -20.15
N ALA A 22 -15.08 -0.19 -20.53
CA ALA A 22 -14.16 -1.05 -19.79
C ALA A 22 -13.96 -0.56 -18.34
N ARG A 23 -13.76 0.75 -18.16
CA ARG A 23 -13.66 1.35 -16.83
C ARG A 23 -14.91 1.09 -15.99
N LYS A 24 -16.09 1.33 -16.56
CA LYS A 24 -17.36 1.16 -15.85
C LYS A 24 -17.63 -0.30 -15.48
N GLU A 25 -17.32 -1.22 -16.39
CA GLU A 25 -17.41 -2.65 -16.10
C GLU A 25 -16.49 -3.09 -14.95
N ALA A 26 -15.27 -2.56 -14.90
CA ALA A 26 -14.34 -2.80 -13.78
C ALA A 26 -14.92 -2.24 -12.46
N GLU A 27 -15.40 -1.00 -12.47
CA GLU A 27 -16.05 -0.38 -11.30
C GLU A 27 -17.25 -1.22 -10.81
N ASP A 28 -18.09 -1.69 -11.71
CA ASP A 28 -19.28 -2.49 -11.37
C ASP A 28 -18.91 -3.85 -10.77
N LYS A 29 -17.86 -4.51 -11.29
CA LYS A 29 -17.33 -5.77 -10.74
C LYS A 29 -16.80 -5.57 -9.32
N LEU A 30 -16.00 -4.53 -9.11
CA LEU A 30 -15.44 -4.18 -7.78
C LEU A 30 -16.56 -3.88 -6.78
N ARG A 31 -17.52 -3.07 -7.17
CA ARG A 31 -18.70 -2.73 -6.37
C ARG A 31 -19.47 -3.98 -5.97
N ALA A 32 -19.69 -4.90 -6.90
CA ALA A 32 -20.40 -6.14 -6.62
C ALA A 32 -19.67 -7.00 -5.57
N VAL A 33 -18.35 -7.14 -5.68
CA VAL A 33 -17.53 -7.87 -4.71
C VAL A 33 -17.61 -7.19 -3.34
N PHE A 34 -17.37 -5.90 -3.24
CA PHE A 34 -17.39 -5.18 -1.97
C PHE A 34 -18.78 -5.24 -1.28
N THR A 35 -19.84 -5.04 -2.05
CA THR A 35 -21.21 -5.10 -1.52
C THR A 35 -21.56 -6.51 -1.02
N ALA A 36 -21.15 -7.56 -1.74
CA ALA A 36 -21.37 -8.95 -1.33
C ALA A 36 -20.69 -9.29 0.01
N HIS A 37 -19.58 -8.60 0.33
CA HIS A 37 -18.86 -8.72 1.60
C HIS A 37 -19.35 -7.77 2.70
N GLY A 38 -20.46 -7.04 2.45
CA GLY A 38 -21.10 -6.17 3.43
C GLY A 38 -20.44 -4.79 3.59
N TYR A 39 -19.65 -4.35 2.63
CA TYR A 39 -19.10 -3.00 2.62
C TYR A 39 -20.13 -2.01 2.11
N SER A 40 -20.19 -0.85 2.75
CA SER A 40 -21.04 0.29 2.37
C SER A 40 -20.25 1.32 1.59
N GLU A 41 -20.81 1.80 0.49
CA GLU A 41 -20.13 2.79 -0.33
C GLU A 41 -20.12 4.18 0.34
N VAL A 42 -18.97 4.85 0.21
CA VAL A 42 -18.81 6.26 0.57
C VAL A 42 -18.18 7.03 -0.58
N ILE A 43 -18.66 8.24 -0.80
CA ILE A 43 -18.10 9.17 -1.78
C ILE A 43 -17.66 10.43 -1.02
N THR A 44 -16.39 10.78 -1.15
CA THR A 44 -15.81 11.97 -0.54
C THR A 44 -15.64 13.08 -1.59
N PRO A 45 -15.62 14.36 -1.20
CA PRO A 45 -15.33 15.45 -2.14
C PRO A 45 -13.96 15.27 -2.81
N ALA A 46 -13.83 15.70 -4.06
CA ALA A 46 -12.52 15.77 -4.74
C ALA A 46 -11.59 16.82 -4.10
N LEU A 47 -12.17 17.82 -3.44
CA LEU A 47 -11.47 18.90 -2.76
C LEU A 47 -11.54 18.70 -1.25
N GLU A 48 -10.38 18.71 -0.61
CA GLU A 48 -10.23 18.63 0.85
C GLU A 48 -9.35 19.78 1.35
N PHE A 49 -9.48 20.12 2.62
CA PHE A 49 -8.52 21.03 3.22
C PHE A 49 -7.15 20.36 3.34
N TYR A 50 -6.09 21.12 3.08
CA TYR A 50 -4.71 20.68 3.18
C TYR A 50 -4.40 19.98 4.51
N ASP A 51 -4.98 20.46 5.61
CA ASP A 51 -4.76 19.93 6.96
C ASP A 51 -5.23 18.48 7.14
N VAL A 52 -6.11 17.96 6.25
CA VAL A 52 -6.52 16.55 6.25
C VAL A 52 -5.33 15.64 5.93
N PHE A 53 -4.42 16.10 5.08
CA PHE A 53 -3.26 15.34 4.60
C PHE A 53 -1.93 15.75 5.22
N ASN A 54 -1.90 16.84 5.95
CA ASN A 54 -0.69 17.38 6.58
C ASN A 54 -0.86 17.47 8.10
N ASN A 55 -0.82 16.34 8.76
CA ASN A 55 -0.80 16.28 10.22
C ASN A 55 0.53 15.68 10.72
N LYS A 56 0.82 15.81 12.03
CA LYS A 56 2.10 15.40 12.62
C LYS A 56 2.44 13.91 12.48
N THR A 57 1.45 13.08 12.25
CA THR A 57 1.59 11.62 12.19
C THR A 57 1.50 11.06 10.77
N ARG A 58 1.09 11.90 9.81
CA ARG A 58 0.79 11.45 8.43
C ARG A 58 0.96 12.63 7.50
N SER A 59 2.05 12.69 6.77
CA SER A 59 2.29 13.74 5.79
C SER A 59 2.47 13.15 4.40
N PHE A 60 1.59 13.54 3.49
CA PHE A 60 1.93 13.44 2.07
C PHE A 60 2.98 14.50 1.76
N ARG A 61 3.94 14.17 0.90
CA ARG A 61 4.92 15.17 0.47
C ARG A 61 4.18 16.30 -0.22
N GLN A 62 4.57 17.52 0.11
CA GLN A 62 3.88 18.71 -0.39
C GLN A 62 3.94 18.85 -1.91
N GLU A 63 5.02 18.37 -2.52
CA GLU A 63 5.21 18.35 -3.96
C GLU A 63 4.34 17.36 -4.70
N ASP A 64 3.81 16.33 -4.02
CA ASP A 64 2.96 15.31 -4.61
C ASP A 64 1.46 15.72 -4.64
N MET A 65 1.13 16.92 -4.14
CA MET A 65 -0.27 17.38 -4.03
C MET A 65 -0.58 18.56 -4.94
N TYR A 66 -1.68 18.48 -5.67
CA TYR A 66 -2.28 19.63 -6.36
C TYR A 66 -2.93 20.57 -5.35
N LYS A 67 -2.39 21.78 -5.20
CA LYS A 67 -2.82 22.78 -4.23
C LYS A 67 -3.61 23.89 -4.88
N LEU A 68 -4.63 24.35 -4.20
CA LEU A 68 -5.48 25.48 -4.61
C LEU A 68 -5.97 26.26 -3.39
N THR A 69 -6.51 27.45 -3.60
CA THR A 69 -7.12 28.25 -2.55
C THR A 69 -8.60 28.48 -2.84
N ASP A 70 -9.42 28.45 -1.79
CA ASP A 70 -10.82 28.83 -1.91
C ASP A 70 -11.01 30.38 -1.95
N GLY A 71 -12.24 30.83 -2.15
CA GLY A 71 -12.59 32.26 -2.17
C GLY A 71 -12.30 33.01 -0.87
N LYS A 72 -11.93 32.31 0.21
CA LYS A 72 -11.54 32.90 1.51
C LYS A 72 -10.02 32.80 1.76
N GLY A 73 -9.26 32.35 0.79
CA GLY A 73 -7.81 32.20 0.91
C GLY A 73 -7.36 30.97 1.70
N ARG A 74 -8.26 30.01 1.98
CA ARG A 74 -7.88 28.78 2.71
C ARG A 74 -7.26 27.79 1.75
N LEU A 75 -6.16 27.12 2.19
CA LEU A 75 -5.44 26.14 1.40
C LEU A 75 -6.24 24.83 1.32
N MET A 76 -6.47 24.39 0.11
CA MET A 76 -7.11 23.12 -0.22
C MET A 76 -6.19 22.29 -1.14
N VAL A 77 -6.52 21.02 -1.27
CA VAL A 77 -5.86 20.11 -2.20
C VAL A 77 -6.91 19.31 -2.98
N MET A 78 -6.57 18.91 -4.18
CA MET A 78 -7.25 17.78 -4.81
C MET A 78 -6.80 16.51 -4.07
N ARG A 79 -7.75 15.66 -3.63
CA ARG A 79 -7.44 14.50 -2.79
C ARG A 79 -6.37 13.59 -3.45
N PRO A 80 -5.21 13.41 -2.81
CA PRO A 80 -4.18 12.49 -3.31
C PRO A 80 -4.42 11.05 -2.89
N ASP A 81 -5.41 10.82 -2.03
CA ASP A 81 -5.71 9.53 -1.38
C ASP A 81 -7.16 9.52 -0.89
N SER A 82 -7.78 8.34 -0.77
CA SER A 82 -9.17 8.19 -0.30
C SER A 82 -9.27 7.85 1.18
N THR A 83 -8.24 7.26 1.78
CA THR A 83 -8.22 6.81 3.19
C THR A 83 -8.40 7.97 4.17
N MET A 84 -7.65 9.07 3.97
CA MET A 84 -7.72 10.23 4.88
C MET A 84 -9.10 10.92 4.88
N PRO A 85 -9.75 11.17 3.72
CA PRO A 85 -11.13 11.63 3.66
C PRO A 85 -12.12 10.68 4.34
N ILE A 86 -11.96 9.36 4.19
CA ILE A 86 -12.81 8.37 4.87
C ILE A 86 -12.59 8.44 6.39
N ALA A 87 -11.34 8.48 6.85
CA ALA A 87 -11.04 8.65 8.27
C ALA A 87 -11.68 9.93 8.84
N ARG A 88 -11.68 11.04 8.10
CA ARG A 88 -12.38 12.27 8.47
C ARG A 88 -13.90 12.07 8.59
N ILE A 89 -14.54 11.34 7.67
CA ILE A 89 -15.96 11.01 7.76
C ILE A 89 -16.23 10.20 9.02
N VAL A 90 -15.43 9.19 9.30
CA VAL A 90 -15.61 8.36 10.50
C VAL A 90 -15.44 9.17 11.77
N ALA A 91 -14.41 10.01 11.85
CA ALA A 91 -14.16 10.86 13.01
C ALA A 91 -15.24 11.94 13.23
N THR A 92 -16.08 12.24 12.23
CA THR A 92 -17.09 13.30 12.32
C THR A 92 -18.52 12.77 12.23
N ARG A 93 -18.90 12.17 11.10
CA ARG A 93 -20.29 11.78 10.82
C ARG A 93 -20.65 10.36 11.29
N LEU A 94 -19.66 9.46 11.38
CA LEU A 94 -19.86 8.07 11.75
C LEU A 94 -19.27 7.73 13.13
N ARG A 95 -18.87 8.74 13.88
CA ARG A 95 -18.21 8.58 15.19
C ARG A 95 -19.03 7.74 16.18
N ASP A 96 -20.34 7.89 16.15
CA ASP A 96 -21.27 7.17 17.04
C ASP A 96 -21.82 5.89 16.39
N GLY A 97 -21.21 5.42 15.30
CA GLY A 97 -21.61 4.21 14.57
C GLY A 97 -21.28 2.92 15.31
N VAL A 98 -21.83 1.82 14.82
CA VAL A 98 -21.51 0.48 15.31
C VAL A 98 -20.26 -0.04 14.58
N PHE A 99 -19.22 -0.36 15.33
CA PHE A 99 -17.96 -0.88 14.77
C PHE A 99 -17.94 -2.43 14.79
N PRO A 100 -17.26 -3.11 13.84
CA PRO A 100 -16.43 -2.50 12.80
C PRO A 100 -17.26 -1.85 11.69
N LEU A 101 -16.77 -0.71 11.18
CA LEU A 101 -17.30 -0.10 9.97
C LEU A 101 -16.56 -0.67 8.76
N LYS A 102 -17.29 -1.18 7.78
CA LYS A 102 -16.78 -1.67 6.51
C LYS A 102 -17.22 -0.72 5.41
N LEU A 103 -16.30 0.05 4.88
CA LEU A 103 -16.55 1.08 3.88
C LEU A 103 -15.77 0.80 2.61
N PHE A 104 -16.31 1.20 1.45
CA PHE A 104 -15.55 1.20 0.21
C PHE A 104 -15.78 2.49 -0.57
N CYS A 105 -14.84 2.82 -1.42
CA CYS A 105 -14.96 3.91 -2.38
C CYS A 105 -14.36 3.53 -3.73
N SER A 106 -14.90 4.15 -4.80
CA SER A 106 -14.34 4.11 -6.15
C SER A 106 -14.37 5.52 -6.70
N GLN A 107 -13.23 6.19 -6.74
CA GLN A 107 -13.17 7.61 -7.07
C GLN A 107 -11.81 8.05 -7.59
N ASN A 108 -11.75 9.14 -8.38
CA ASN A 108 -10.50 9.66 -8.87
C ASN A 108 -9.68 10.27 -7.73
N ILE A 109 -8.37 10.02 -7.75
CA ILE A 109 -7.37 10.68 -6.93
C ILE A 109 -6.36 11.41 -7.82
N TYR A 110 -5.63 12.36 -7.22
CA TYR A 110 -4.80 13.31 -7.95
C TYR A 110 -3.44 13.42 -7.29
N ARG A 111 -2.40 12.90 -7.96
CA ARG A 111 -1.02 12.94 -7.46
C ARG A 111 -0.11 13.60 -8.48
N CYS A 112 0.57 14.64 -8.05
CA CYS A 112 1.56 15.29 -8.89
C CYS A 112 2.80 14.40 -9.04
N ASN A 113 3.12 13.98 -10.26
CA ASN A 113 4.28 13.15 -10.56
C ASN A 113 5.39 13.99 -11.25
N PRO A 114 6.25 14.69 -10.50
CA PRO A 114 7.23 15.61 -11.08
C PRO A 114 8.26 14.92 -11.97
N LYS A 115 8.40 13.61 -11.92
CA LYS A 115 9.37 12.83 -12.73
C LYS A 115 8.79 12.29 -14.03
N MET A 116 7.56 12.64 -14.42
CA MET A 116 6.91 12.22 -15.69
C MET A 116 7.16 10.75 -16.09
N ALA A 117 7.17 9.84 -15.12
CA ALA A 117 7.53 8.44 -15.34
C ALA A 117 6.43 7.62 -16.06
N GLY A 118 5.66 8.26 -16.97
CA GLY A 118 4.58 7.61 -17.70
C GLY A 118 3.37 7.23 -16.85
N ARG A 119 3.21 7.86 -15.68
CA ARG A 119 2.05 7.69 -14.80
C ARG A 119 1.11 8.87 -14.92
N ASP A 120 -0.18 8.59 -14.97
CA ASP A 120 -1.21 9.61 -14.92
C ASP A 120 -1.21 10.27 -13.53
N ASP A 121 -1.44 11.59 -13.49
CA ASP A 121 -1.61 12.36 -12.24
C ASP A 121 -3.06 12.25 -11.72
N GLU A 122 -4.02 12.04 -12.63
CA GLU A 122 -5.40 11.70 -12.32
C GLU A 122 -5.67 10.25 -12.67
N PHE A 123 -6.05 9.46 -11.67
CA PHE A 123 -6.42 8.06 -11.87
C PHE A 123 -7.50 7.62 -10.88
N MET A 124 -8.24 6.59 -11.27
CA MET A 124 -9.25 6.02 -10.42
C MET A 124 -8.60 5.09 -9.38
N GLN A 125 -9.00 5.25 -8.13
CA GLN A 125 -8.67 4.35 -7.03
C GLN A 125 -9.96 3.74 -6.48
N SER A 126 -9.98 2.40 -6.39
CA SER A 126 -11.00 1.65 -5.65
C SER A 126 -10.34 1.01 -4.44
N GLY A 127 -10.97 1.10 -3.29
CA GLY A 127 -10.43 0.56 -2.06
C GLY A 127 -11.50 0.34 -1.00
N VAL A 128 -11.14 -0.45 0.01
CA VAL A 128 -11.96 -0.72 1.18
C VAL A 128 -11.24 -0.26 2.44
N GLU A 129 -12.03 0.09 3.46
CA GLU A 129 -11.56 0.45 4.79
C GLU A 129 -12.35 -0.36 5.83
N ILE A 130 -11.64 -1.09 6.69
CA ILE A 130 -12.20 -1.75 7.86
C ILE A 130 -11.74 -0.96 9.08
N ILE A 131 -12.67 -0.34 9.79
CA ILE A 131 -12.35 0.55 10.90
C ILE A 131 -12.91 -0.02 12.19
N GLY A 132 -12.03 -0.32 13.13
CA GLY A 132 -12.35 -1.00 14.38
C GLY A 132 -12.47 -2.52 14.19
N GLY A 133 -12.68 -3.23 15.29
CA GLY A 133 -12.80 -4.68 15.30
C GLY A 133 -11.51 -5.40 15.65
N ASP A 134 -11.47 -6.70 15.40
CA ASP A 134 -10.33 -7.56 15.65
C ASP A 134 -9.30 -7.42 14.51
N GLU A 135 -8.05 -7.11 14.84
CA GLU A 135 -7.00 -6.84 13.89
C GLU A 135 -6.72 -8.04 12.97
N LYS A 136 -6.47 -9.23 13.55
CA LYS A 136 -6.14 -10.44 12.77
C LYS A 136 -7.26 -10.85 11.80
N ARG A 137 -8.51 -10.69 12.23
CA ARG A 137 -9.66 -10.98 11.36
C ARG A 137 -9.80 -9.96 10.24
N SER A 138 -9.56 -8.69 10.55
CA SER A 138 -9.64 -7.62 9.56
C SER A 138 -8.53 -7.75 8.50
N ASP A 139 -7.32 -8.09 8.91
CA ASP A 139 -6.21 -8.36 8.00
C ASP A 139 -6.52 -9.53 7.07
N LEU A 140 -6.98 -10.65 7.63
CA LEU A 140 -7.32 -11.83 6.82
C LEU A 140 -8.48 -11.56 5.87
N GLU A 141 -9.49 -10.81 6.31
CA GLU A 141 -10.61 -10.40 5.45
C GLU A 141 -10.14 -9.50 4.32
N ALA A 142 -9.30 -8.49 4.61
CA ALA A 142 -8.77 -7.57 3.60
C ALA A 142 -7.91 -8.30 2.55
N LEU A 143 -7.07 -9.25 2.97
CA LEU A 143 -6.22 -10.05 2.09
C LEU A 143 -7.04 -11.00 1.20
N SER A 144 -8.02 -11.71 1.78
CA SER A 144 -8.92 -12.58 1.02
C SER A 144 -9.75 -11.76 0.02
N LEU A 145 -10.27 -10.61 0.44
CA LEU A 145 -10.99 -9.70 -0.45
C LEU A 145 -10.11 -9.20 -1.60
N ALA A 146 -8.84 -8.86 -1.33
CA ALA A 146 -7.90 -8.46 -2.36
C ALA A 146 -7.68 -9.57 -3.40
N ALA A 147 -7.51 -10.82 -2.97
CA ALA A 147 -7.40 -11.97 -3.87
C ALA A 147 -8.66 -12.14 -4.74
N GLN A 148 -9.84 -12.02 -4.15
CA GLN A 148 -11.12 -12.13 -4.87
C GLN A 148 -11.32 -10.98 -5.88
N VAL A 149 -10.98 -9.76 -5.51
CA VAL A 149 -11.00 -8.59 -6.40
C VAL A 149 -10.11 -8.83 -7.62
N LEU A 150 -8.88 -9.25 -7.41
CA LEU A 150 -7.94 -9.54 -8.50
C LEU A 150 -8.48 -10.64 -9.42
N ASN A 151 -8.99 -11.73 -8.87
CA ASN A 151 -9.60 -12.82 -9.62
C ASN A 151 -10.86 -12.37 -10.40
N SER A 152 -11.61 -11.40 -9.88
CA SER A 152 -12.82 -10.88 -10.57
C SER A 152 -12.49 -9.96 -11.76
N CYS A 153 -11.32 -9.31 -11.71
CA CYS A 153 -10.89 -8.35 -12.73
C CYS A 153 -10.07 -8.97 -13.86
N SER A 154 -9.53 -10.17 -13.66
CA SER A 154 -8.70 -10.85 -14.66
C SER A 154 -9.12 -12.28 -14.86
N SER A 155 -9.02 -12.74 -16.13
CA SER A 155 -9.08 -14.18 -16.49
C SER A 155 -7.70 -14.85 -16.41
N ASP A 156 -6.64 -14.06 -16.26
CA ASP A 156 -5.27 -14.54 -16.19
C ASP A 156 -4.92 -14.99 -14.77
N ASP A 157 -3.78 -15.64 -14.61
CA ASP A 157 -3.32 -16.09 -13.31
C ASP A 157 -2.98 -14.90 -12.42
N VAL A 158 -3.53 -14.92 -11.21
CA VAL A 158 -3.38 -13.83 -10.23
C VAL A 158 -2.57 -14.34 -9.06
N ARG A 159 -1.60 -13.55 -8.62
CA ARG A 159 -0.82 -13.83 -7.42
C ARG A 159 -0.93 -12.70 -6.42
N LEU A 160 -1.03 -13.06 -5.15
CA LEU A 160 -0.99 -12.12 -4.03
C LEU A 160 0.30 -12.36 -3.24
N GLU A 161 1.10 -11.32 -3.13
CA GLU A 161 2.32 -11.30 -2.33
C GLU A 161 2.02 -10.54 -1.04
N ILE A 162 2.32 -11.13 0.12
CA ILE A 162 2.13 -10.51 1.42
C ILE A 162 3.47 -10.29 2.10
N GLY A 163 3.57 -9.20 2.86
CA GLY A 163 4.72 -8.86 3.68
C GLY A 163 4.27 -8.17 4.97
N ASP A 164 5.24 -7.66 5.72
CA ASP A 164 4.94 -6.91 6.93
C ASP A 164 5.94 -5.77 7.13
N ASN A 165 5.42 -4.56 7.09
CA ASN A 165 6.23 -3.35 7.22
C ASN A 165 6.86 -3.18 8.62
N THR A 166 6.37 -3.94 9.61
CA THR A 166 6.92 -3.93 10.97
C THR A 166 8.36 -4.43 11.01
N PHE A 167 8.73 -5.42 10.18
CA PHE A 167 10.11 -5.92 10.12
C PHE A 167 11.09 -4.80 9.76
N TYR A 168 10.77 -4.08 8.70
CA TYR A 168 11.58 -2.96 8.24
C TYR A 168 11.72 -1.87 9.32
N LYS A 169 10.60 -1.43 9.89
CA LYS A 169 10.58 -0.40 10.93
C LYS A 169 11.38 -0.79 12.18
N LEU A 170 11.20 -2.03 12.65
CA LEU A 170 11.97 -2.54 13.80
C LEU A 170 13.47 -2.61 13.50
N LEU A 171 13.84 -2.99 12.27
CA LEU A 171 15.25 -3.03 11.87
C LEU A 171 15.87 -1.63 11.85
N LEU A 172 15.19 -0.64 11.30
CA LEU A 172 15.65 0.74 11.31
C LEU A 172 15.83 1.28 12.73
N GLU A 173 14.84 1.04 13.61
CA GLU A 173 14.88 1.44 15.01
C GLU A 173 16.07 0.79 15.74
N LYS A 174 16.27 -0.52 15.59
CA LYS A 174 17.37 -1.27 16.23
C LYS A 174 18.75 -0.90 15.74
N LEU A 175 18.82 -0.39 14.53
CA LEU A 175 20.07 0.05 13.90
C LEU A 175 20.33 1.55 14.07
N ASP A 176 19.39 2.32 14.66
CA ASP A 176 19.38 3.78 14.77
C ASP A 176 19.56 4.46 13.39
N ILE A 177 18.83 3.98 12.39
CA ILE A 177 18.87 4.53 11.02
C ILE A 177 17.75 5.54 10.84
N ASP A 178 18.11 6.81 10.57
CA ASP A 178 17.16 7.90 10.31
C ASP A 178 16.82 8.05 8.81
N ASP A 179 17.72 7.64 7.91
CA ASP A 179 17.52 7.74 6.46
C ASP A 179 16.74 6.53 5.91
N GLU A 180 15.45 6.49 6.27
CA GLU A 180 14.52 5.45 5.83
C GLU A 180 14.37 5.39 4.31
N GLU A 181 14.35 6.54 3.63
CA GLU A 181 14.10 6.62 2.18
C GLU A 181 15.22 5.93 1.39
N THR A 182 16.47 6.16 1.78
CA THR A 182 17.63 5.52 1.13
C THR A 182 17.60 4.02 1.33
N VAL A 183 17.43 3.54 2.58
CA VAL A 183 17.40 2.10 2.89
C VAL A 183 16.24 1.41 2.18
N ARG A 184 15.05 2.01 2.19
CA ARG A 184 13.89 1.50 1.48
C ARG A 184 14.16 1.34 -0.02
N SER A 185 14.71 2.38 -0.65
CA SER A 185 15.05 2.35 -2.08
C SER A 185 16.05 1.24 -2.43
N LEU A 186 17.02 1.00 -1.56
CA LEU A 186 18.02 -0.07 -1.72
C LEU A 186 17.40 -1.47 -1.58
N ILE A 187 16.47 -1.65 -0.63
CA ILE A 187 15.72 -2.90 -0.45
C ILE A 187 14.80 -3.15 -1.66
N GLU A 188 13.99 -2.18 -2.07
CA GLU A 188 13.08 -2.28 -3.21
C GLU A 188 13.80 -2.60 -4.52
N SER A 189 14.98 -2.01 -4.73
CA SER A 189 15.83 -2.27 -5.89
C SER A 189 16.68 -3.53 -5.78
N LYS A 190 16.65 -4.24 -4.64
CA LYS A 190 17.47 -5.39 -4.30
C LYS A 190 18.98 -5.10 -4.47
N ASN A 191 19.40 -3.87 -4.18
CA ASN A 191 20.77 -3.42 -4.32
C ASN A 191 21.59 -3.72 -3.05
N THR A 192 21.89 -5.00 -2.84
CA THR A 192 22.64 -5.49 -1.68
C THR A 192 24.05 -4.90 -1.54
N PRO A 193 24.82 -4.64 -2.62
CA PRO A 193 26.12 -3.97 -2.50
C PRO A 193 26.03 -2.58 -1.85
N ASP A 194 25.16 -1.72 -2.35
CA ASP A 194 25.01 -0.36 -1.83
C ASP A 194 24.36 -0.36 -0.43
N LEU A 195 23.45 -1.29 -0.16
CA LEU A 195 22.90 -1.48 1.20
C LEU A 195 24.01 -1.89 2.19
N THR A 196 24.93 -2.78 1.78
CA THR A 196 26.08 -3.17 2.59
C THR A 196 27.00 -1.99 2.88
N GLN A 197 27.25 -1.16 1.88
CA GLN A 197 28.06 0.04 2.03
C GLN A 197 27.40 1.04 2.96
N PHE A 198 26.10 1.30 2.77
CA PHE A 198 25.31 2.18 3.63
C PHE A 198 25.38 1.76 5.11
N ILE A 199 25.20 0.47 5.40
CA ILE A 199 25.29 -0.05 6.78
C ILE A 199 26.68 0.15 7.36
N LYS A 200 27.77 -0.11 6.60
CA LYS A 200 29.14 0.09 7.07
C LYS A 200 29.44 1.54 7.43
N GLU A 201 28.85 2.48 6.72
CA GLU A 201 29.08 3.92 6.89
C GLU A 201 28.23 4.54 8.01
N ASN A 202 27.03 4.02 8.24
CA ASN A 202 26.02 4.68 9.08
C ASN A 202 25.65 3.90 10.34
N VAL A 203 26.08 2.65 10.50
CA VAL A 203 25.71 1.82 11.65
C VAL A 203 26.93 1.46 12.49
N ASP A 204 26.88 1.79 13.78
CA ASP A 204 27.93 1.42 14.74
C ASP A 204 28.08 -0.10 14.86
N SER A 205 29.32 -0.59 14.82
CA SER A 205 29.59 -2.02 14.88
C SER A 205 29.66 -2.52 16.34
N ASN A 206 28.50 -2.84 16.93
CA ASN A 206 28.42 -3.62 18.16
C ASN A 206 27.78 -4.99 17.88
N PRO A 207 27.87 -5.98 18.80
CA PRO A 207 27.36 -7.33 18.55
C PRO A 207 25.86 -7.40 18.26
N GLU A 208 25.05 -6.56 18.92
CA GLU A 208 23.61 -6.51 18.71
C GLU A 208 23.27 -5.92 17.34
N LYS A 209 23.81 -4.75 17.02
CA LYS A 209 23.59 -4.09 15.72
C LYS A 209 24.13 -4.91 14.55
N ARG A 210 25.24 -5.64 14.74
CA ARG A 210 25.74 -6.54 13.71
C ARG A 210 24.71 -7.60 13.32
N ARG A 211 24.02 -8.17 14.31
CA ARG A 211 22.99 -9.17 14.04
C ARG A 211 21.80 -8.58 13.27
N TYR A 212 21.31 -7.40 13.67
CA TYR A 212 20.23 -6.72 12.94
C TYR A 212 20.66 -6.27 11.54
N SER A 213 21.92 -5.89 11.36
CA SER A 213 22.50 -5.60 10.03
C SER A 213 22.50 -6.82 9.12
N GLU A 214 22.87 -7.99 9.65
CA GLU A 214 22.82 -9.26 8.89
C GLU A 214 21.40 -9.60 8.46
N ILE A 215 20.42 -9.35 9.31
CA ILE A 215 18.99 -9.53 9.00
C ILE A 215 18.56 -8.56 7.88
N LEU A 216 18.88 -7.27 8.03
CA LEU A 216 18.52 -6.25 7.05
C LEU A 216 19.10 -6.53 5.67
N LEU A 217 20.34 -7.04 5.60
CA LEU A 217 21.02 -7.41 4.34
C LEU A 217 20.36 -8.61 3.65
N GLN A 218 19.77 -9.54 4.41
CA GLN A 218 19.13 -10.74 3.86
C GLN A 218 17.64 -10.52 3.58
N LEU A 219 17.04 -9.46 4.10
CA LEU A 219 15.60 -9.19 3.98
C LEU A 219 15.11 -9.20 2.50
N PRO A 220 15.83 -8.60 1.52
CA PRO A 220 15.42 -8.61 0.11
C PRO A 220 15.38 -10.00 -0.54
N ASP A 221 16.05 -10.99 0.06
CA ASP A 221 16.16 -12.37 -0.46
C ASP A 221 15.14 -13.32 0.21
N LEU A 222 14.41 -12.83 1.23
CA LEU A 222 13.39 -13.59 1.95
C LEU A 222 12.04 -13.47 1.26
N PHE A 223 11.95 -14.06 0.08
CA PHE A 223 10.74 -14.05 -0.73
C PHE A 223 10.47 -15.44 -1.33
N GLY A 224 9.19 -15.83 -1.47
CA GLY A 224 8.78 -17.11 -2.04
C GLY A 224 7.53 -17.71 -1.40
N GLY A 225 7.50 -19.03 -1.24
CA GLY A 225 6.43 -19.77 -0.59
C GLY A 225 6.64 -19.94 0.92
N ALA A 226 6.05 -21.01 1.47
CA ALA A 226 6.13 -21.32 2.91
C ALA A 226 7.55 -21.55 3.41
N GLU A 227 8.48 -21.97 2.55
CA GLU A 227 9.89 -22.21 2.86
C GLU A 227 10.65 -20.97 3.33
N VAL A 228 10.11 -19.78 3.04
CA VAL A 228 10.67 -18.51 3.52
C VAL A 228 10.61 -18.42 5.03
N PHE A 229 9.52 -18.90 5.64
CA PHE A 229 9.37 -18.87 7.09
C PHE A 229 10.42 -19.70 7.81
N ASP A 230 10.78 -20.88 7.29
CA ASP A 230 11.84 -21.73 7.89
C ASP A 230 13.21 -21.06 7.87
N LYS A 231 13.50 -20.26 6.83
CA LYS A 231 14.72 -19.45 6.74
C LYS A 231 14.67 -18.28 7.71
N ALA A 232 13.58 -17.55 7.71
CA ALA A 232 13.38 -16.39 8.56
C ALA A 232 13.34 -16.75 10.05
N GLU A 233 12.73 -17.87 10.46
CA GLU A 233 12.73 -18.35 11.85
C GLU A 233 14.16 -18.53 12.39
N LYS A 234 15.06 -19.11 11.59
CA LYS A 234 16.48 -19.26 11.96
C LYS A 234 17.20 -17.92 12.07
N LEU A 235 16.94 -17.04 11.12
CA LEU A 235 17.57 -15.73 11.05
C LEU A 235 17.09 -14.80 12.17
N PHE A 236 15.79 -14.82 12.49
CA PHE A 236 15.17 -13.93 13.49
C PHE A 236 15.19 -14.50 14.91
N ALA A 237 15.65 -15.75 15.11
CA ALA A 237 15.62 -16.43 16.40
C ALA A 237 16.25 -15.57 17.52
N GLY A 238 15.51 -15.34 18.61
CA GLY A 238 15.96 -14.53 19.74
C GLY A 238 16.07 -13.02 19.48
N THR A 239 15.39 -12.52 18.47
CA THR A 239 15.20 -11.08 18.21
C THR A 239 13.74 -10.69 18.41
N ALA A 240 13.46 -9.39 18.47
CA ALA A 240 12.10 -8.86 18.54
C ALA A 240 11.25 -9.14 17.29
N LEU A 241 11.86 -9.65 16.20
CA LEU A 241 11.18 -9.97 14.95
C LEU A 241 10.48 -11.35 14.99
N SER A 242 10.86 -12.24 15.94
CA SER A 242 10.36 -13.63 15.98
C SER A 242 8.86 -13.73 16.19
N ASP A 243 8.31 -12.93 17.11
CA ASP A 243 6.88 -12.98 17.45
C ASP A 243 6.05 -12.50 16.25
N ARG A 244 6.49 -11.42 15.60
CA ARG A 244 5.80 -10.90 14.43
C ARG A 244 5.87 -11.83 13.23
N LEU A 245 6.99 -12.55 13.07
CA LEU A 245 7.10 -13.60 12.03
C LEU A 245 6.08 -14.71 12.24
N THR A 246 5.87 -15.12 13.50
CA THR A 246 4.87 -16.13 13.86
C THR A 246 3.45 -15.66 13.49
N GLU A 247 3.11 -14.40 13.79
CA GLU A 247 1.80 -13.82 13.44
C GLU A 247 1.59 -13.76 11.92
N LEU A 248 2.60 -13.33 11.16
CA LEU A 248 2.52 -13.29 9.70
C LEU A 248 2.35 -14.71 9.12
N LYS A 249 3.06 -15.71 9.67
CA LYS A 249 2.94 -17.12 9.27
C LYS A 249 1.54 -17.66 9.51
N GLU A 250 0.94 -17.37 10.68
CA GLU A 250 -0.44 -17.74 10.98
C GLU A 250 -1.42 -17.16 9.95
N THR A 251 -1.24 -15.88 9.59
CA THR A 251 -2.07 -15.20 8.58
C THR A 251 -1.86 -15.79 7.20
N PHE A 252 -0.61 -16.05 6.81
CA PHE A 252 -0.26 -16.70 5.55
C PHE A 252 -0.91 -18.08 5.43
N ASP A 253 -0.79 -18.92 6.47
CA ASP A 253 -1.36 -20.27 6.48
C ASP A 253 -2.90 -20.25 6.46
N ALA A 254 -3.53 -19.28 7.13
CA ALA A 254 -4.96 -19.09 7.09
C ALA A 254 -5.44 -18.65 5.70
N LEU A 255 -4.74 -17.70 5.08
CA LEU A 255 -5.08 -17.20 3.74
C LEU A 255 -4.95 -18.29 2.69
N ARG A 256 -3.91 -19.11 2.73
CA ARG A 256 -3.72 -20.25 1.82
C ARG A 256 -4.82 -21.32 1.92
N LYS A 257 -5.48 -21.43 3.06
CA LYS A 257 -6.64 -22.33 3.21
C LYS A 257 -7.93 -21.75 2.61
N LEU A 258 -8.02 -20.43 2.50
CA LEU A 258 -9.17 -19.73 1.93
C LEU A 258 -9.05 -19.57 0.42
N GLU A 259 -7.84 -19.37 -0.06
CA GLU A 259 -7.51 -19.12 -1.45
C GLU A 259 -6.68 -20.28 -2.03
N ALA A 260 -6.40 -20.28 -3.33
CA ALA A 260 -5.53 -21.27 -3.95
C ALA A 260 -4.10 -21.16 -3.41
N GLU A 261 -3.56 -22.27 -2.90
CA GLU A 261 -2.26 -22.30 -2.18
C GLU A 261 -1.07 -21.76 -2.99
N ASP A 262 -1.06 -22.02 -4.28
CA ASP A 262 -0.01 -21.62 -5.23
C ASP A 262 -0.06 -20.16 -5.64
N LYS A 263 -1.15 -19.47 -5.31
CA LYS A 263 -1.37 -18.04 -5.63
C LYS A 263 -0.89 -17.07 -4.55
N ILE A 264 -0.50 -17.59 -3.39
CA ILE A 264 -0.08 -16.76 -2.25
C ILE A 264 1.43 -16.93 -2.03
N THR A 265 2.14 -15.82 -2.05
CA THR A 265 3.58 -15.75 -1.75
C THR A 265 3.83 -14.79 -0.61
N VAL A 266 5.01 -14.89 0.02
CA VAL A 266 5.46 -13.98 1.06
C VAL A 266 6.75 -13.28 0.61
N ASP A 267 6.85 -11.97 0.88
CA ASP A 267 8.07 -11.18 0.71
C ASP A 267 8.32 -10.35 1.98
N LEU A 268 9.31 -10.76 2.77
CA LEU A 268 9.66 -10.04 4.00
C LEU A 268 10.41 -8.72 3.71
N GLY A 269 10.91 -8.56 2.49
CA GLY A 269 11.48 -7.31 1.98
C GLY A 269 10.45 -6.37 1.34
N LEU A 270 9.16 -6.71 1.41
CA LEU A 270 8.10 -5.84 0.93
C LEU A 270 7.94 -4.63 1.86
N VAL A 271 8.50 -3.51 1.45
CA VAL A 271 8.47 -2.24 2.20
C VAL A 271 7.55 -1.25 1.51
N ASN A 272 6.78 -0.54 2.31
CA ASN A 272 5.86 0.47 1.81
C ASN A 272 6.29 1.88 2.20
N LYS A 273 6.11 2.82 1.28
CA LYS A 273 6.57 4.20 1.41
C LYS A 273 5.78 5.03 2.45
N ALA A 274 4.57 4.64 2.73
CA ALA A 274 3.71 5.45 3.58
C ALA A 274 4.01 5.18 5.06
N GLU A 275 4.33 6.24 5.80
CA GLU A 275 4.66 6.21 7.23
C GLU A 275 3.54 5.62 8.12
N TYR A 276 2.29 5.60 7.63
CA TYR A 276 1.15 5.10 8.38
C TYR A 276 0.88 3.60 8.25
N TYR A 277 1.65 2.86 7.43
CA TYR A 277 1.55 1.40 7.40
C TYR A 277 2.35 0.79 8.55
N THR A 278 1.64 0.10 9.45
CA THR A 278 2.23 -0.43 10.69
C THR A 278 2.19 -1.95 10.80
N GLY A 279 1.65 -2.63 9.82
CA GLY A 279 1.43 -4.08 9.85
C GLY A 279 1.58 -4.72 8.48
N ILE A 280 0.70 -5.67 8.20
CA ILE A 280 0.70 -6.44 6.97
C ILE A 280 0.49 -5.52 5.76
N VAL A 281 1.29 -5.76 4.74
CA VAL A 281 1.23 -5.10 3.43
C VAL A 281 1.12 -6.17 2.35
N PHE A 282 0.54 -5.83 1.20
CA PHE A 282 0.41 -6.79 0.11
C PHE A 282 0.51 -6.13 -1.26
N ARG A 283 0.81 -6.95 -2.27
CA ARG A 283 0.76 -6.60 -3.69
C ARG A 283 0.04 -7.69 -4.46
N GLY A 284 -0.76 -7.27 -5.43
CA GLY A 284 -1.37 -8.19 -6.39
C GLY A 284 -0.66 -8.12 -7.73
N TYR A 285 -0.46 -9.29 -8.35
CA TYR A 285 0.10 -9.42 -9.68
C TYR A 285 -0.86 -10.20 -10.57
N ILE A 286 -1.00 -9.75 -11.81
CA ILE A 286 -1.65 -10.51 -12.86
C ILE A 286 -0.56 -11.01 -13.79
N GLU A 287 -0.41 -12.32 -13.93
CA GLU A 287 0.48 -12.93 -14.92
C GLU A 287 -0.15 -12.84 -16.31
N ALA A 288 -0.29 -11.63 -16.83
CA ALA A 288 -0.57 -11.46 -18.25
C ALA A 288 0.70 -11.73 -19.04
N VAL A 289 0.57 -12.32 -20.21
CA VAL A 289 1.66 -12.59 -21.18
C VAL A 289 2.40 -11.31 -21.61
N SER A 290 2.05 -10.16 -21.05
CA SER A 290 2.66 -8.85 -21.29
C SER A 290 2.43 -7.92 -20.09
N TYR A 291 3.46 -7.73 -19.30
CA TYR A 291 3.80 -6.58 -18.41
C TYR A 291 2.65 -5.63 -17.97
N THR A 292 1.68 -6.09 -17.22
CA THR A 292 0.75 -5.19 -16.51
C THR A 292 0.83 -5.47 -15.01
N HIS A 293 1.61 -4.68 -14.30
CA HIS A 293 1.63 -4.69 -12.84
C HIS A 293 0.40 -3.95 -12.31
N LEU A 294 -0.62 -4.67 -11.86
CA LEU A 294 -1.56 -4.12 -10.90
C LEU A 294 -0.87 -4.12 -9.55
N ARG A 295 -0.40 -2.97 -9.13
CA ARG A 295 -0.03 -2.75 -7.74
C ARG A 295 -1.33 -2.54 -6.97
N ALA A 296 -1.70 -3.47 -6.10
CA ALA A 296 -2.56 -3.14 -4.98
C ALA A 296 -1.71 -2.22 -4.09
N HIS A 297 -1.73 -0.94 -4.39
CA HIS A 297 -1.14 0.08 -3.57
C HIS A 297 -2.14 0.42 -2.48
N GLU A 298 -1.69 0.27 -1.28
CA GLU A 298 -1.94 1.23 -0.23
C GLU A 298 -3.39 1.25 0.27
N THR A 299 -3.68 0.40 1.13
CA THR A 299 -4.62 0.77 2.20
C THR A 299 -3.93 0.68 3.53
#